data_a0804b2d0a42faa43251655e38ccede8
#
_entry.id   a0804b2d0a42faa43251655e38ccede8
#
_cell.length_a   1.000
_cell.length_b   1.000
_cell.length_c   1.000
_cell.angle_alpha   90.00
_cell.angle_beta   90.00
_cell.angle_gamma   90.00
#
_symmetry.space_group_name_H-M   'P 1'
#
loop_
_entity.id
_entity.type
_entity.pdbx_description
1 polymer ?
#
loop_
_entity_poly.entity_id
_entity_poly.type
_entity_poly.pdbx_seq_one_letter_code
_entity_poly.pdbx_strand_id
1 'polypeptide(L)'
;MPIHRRAFLSLGLAALAACGLKKPASKTDHPGRTPEMDRLVDKYARLYDMPASLIHRVIQRESDYNAAARNGPYYGLMQILPQTAQTMGFKGPASDLLDAETNLKYAGKYLRGAWLLSHGSQDKAVSWYARGYYYEAKRRNMLKETGLVS
;
A
#
# COMPACT_ATOMS: atom_id res chain seq x y z
N MET A 1 -16.91 18.88 -78.85
CA MET A 1 -16.84 19.88 -77.75
C MET A 1 -16.79 19.19 -76.43
N PRO A 2 -15.68 19.18 -75.71
CA PRO A 2 -15.64 18.64 -74.42
C PRO A 2 -15.42 19.74 -73.38
N ILE A 3 -16.22 19.68 -72.32
CA ILE A 3 -16.23 20.59 -71.16
C ILE A 3 -15.27 20.11 -70.15
N HIS A 4 -14.24 20.92 -69.80
CA HIS A 4 -13.31 20.69 -68.72
C HIS A 4 -13.96 21.01 -67.40
N ARG A 5 -14.05 20.00 -66.47
CA ARG A 5 -14.34 20.21 -65.04
C ARG A 5 -13.05 20.11 -64.25
N ARG A 6 -12.59 21.24 -63.72
CA ARG A 6 -11.48 21.36 -62.76
C ARG A 6 -11.97 20.90 -61.42
N ALA A 7 -11.35 19.83 -60.90
CA ALA A 7 -11.54 19.40 -59.50
C ALA A 7 -10.55 20.16 -58.63
N PHE A 8 -11.04 20.92 -57.64
CA PHE A 8 -10.25 21.52 -56.58
C PHE A 8 -10.04 20.47 -55.48
N LEU A 9 -8.79 20.08 -55.26
CA LEU A 9 -8.38 19.33 -54.06
C LEU A 9 -8.22 20.35 -52.93
N SER A 10 -9.12 20.33 -51.95
CA SER A 10 -8.96 21.00 -50.68
C SER A 10 -8.25 20.06 -49.71
N LEU A 11 -7.01 20.41 -49.40
CA LEU A 11 -6.17 19.73 -48.38
C LEU A 11 -6.65 20.16 -47.00
N GLY A 12 -7.46 19.32 -46.34
CA GLY A 12 -7.89 19.52 -44.96
C GLY A 12 -6.81 19.09 -44.00
N LEU A 13 -6.18 20.07 -43.33
CA LEU A 13 -5.23 19.84 -42.21
C LEU A 13 -6.02 19.43 -40.97
N ALA A 14 -6.05 18.14 -40.64
CA ALA A 14 -6.63 17.65 -39.41
C ALA A 14 -5.64 17.88 -38.27
N ALA A 15 -5.90 18.89 -37.45
CA ALA A 15 -5.20 19.09 -36.18
C ALA A 15 -5.68 18.03 -35.16
N LEU A 16 -4.82 17.06 -34.88
CA LEU A 16 -5.01 16.11 -33.75
C LEU A 16 -4.79 16.85 -32.45
N ALA A 17 -5.86 17.36 -31.85
CA ALA A 17 -5.84 17.80 -30.46
C ALA A 17 -5.67 16.58 -29.56
N ALA A 18 -4.46 16.36 -29.05
CA ALA A 18 -4.20 15.41 -28.00
C ALA A 18 -4.85 15.91 -26.71
N CYS A 19 -6.13 15.58 -26.50
CA CYS A 19 -6.78 15.70 -25.21
C CYS A 19 -6.10 14.71 -24.25
N GLY A 20 -5.16 15.20 -23.45
CA GLY A 20 -4.66 14.47 -22.28
C GLY A 20 -5.82 14.16 -21.36
N LEU A 21 -6.34 12.94 -21.43
CA LEU A 21 -7.31 12.41 -20.47
C LEU A 21 -6.62 12.34 -19.10
N LYS A 22 -6.75 13.40 -18.30
CA LYS A 22 -6.54 13.31 -16.86
C LYS A 22 -7.47 12.20 -16.35
N LYS A 23 -6.87 11.07 -15.97
CA LYS A 23 -7.57 10.00 -15.27
C LYS A 23 -8.32 10.64 -14.09
N PRO A 24 -9.64 10.50 -13.95
CA PRO A 24 -10.36 11.09 -12.84
C PRO A 24 -9.76 10.52 -11.56
N ALA A 25 -9.39 11.40 -10.64
CA ALA A 25 -8.98 10.99 -9.30
C ALA A 25 -10.16 10.19 -8.71
N SER A 26 -9.93 8.92 -8.42
CA SER A 26 -10.89 8.10 -7.70
C SER A 26 -11.23 8.83 -6.41
N LYS A 27 -12.49 9.26 -6.24
CA LYS A 27 -12.99 9.71 -4.95
C LYS A 27 -12.89 8.51 -4.02
N THR A 28 -11.86 8.51 -3.19
CA THR A 28 -11.73 7.50 -2.14
C THR A 28 -12.74 7.89 -1.06
N ASP A 29 -13.66 6.99 -0.73
CA ASP A 29 -14.64 7.18 0.36
C ASP A 29 -13.97 7.21 1.75
N HIS A 30 -12.64 7.27 1.81
CA HIS A 30 -11.82 7.27 3.00
C HIS A 30 -11.14 8.63 3.20
N PRO A 31 -11.63 9.51 4.09
CA PRO A 31 -11.09 10.86 4.26
C PRO A 31 -9.59 10.93 4.59
N GLY A 32 -9.07 9.93 5.28
CA GLY A 32 -7.63 9.85 5.62
C GLY A 32 -6.73 9.36 4.48
N ARG A 33 -7.29 8.88 3.38
CA ARG A 33 -6.53 8.43 2.21
C ARG A 33 -6.23 9.61 1.30
N THR A 34 -5.09 10.22 1.50
CA THR A 34 -4.58 11.35 0.70
C THR A 34 -3.60 10.87 -0.38
N PRO A 35 -3.29 11.71 -1.40
CA PRO A 35 -2.22 11.42 -2.35
C PRO A 35 -0.85 11.21 -1.69
N GLU A 36 -0.58 11.87 -0.57
CA GLU A 36 0.63 11.67 0.25
C GLU A 36 0.65 10.29 0.88
N MET A 37 -0.49 9.84 1.41
CA MET A 37 -0.65 8.51 1.95
C MET A 37 -0.44 7.44 0.87
N ASP A 38 -1.02 7.63 -0.32
CA ASP A 38 -0.82 6.71 -1.44
C ASP A 38 0.67 6.61 -1.83
N ARG A 39 1.41 7.75 -1.86
CA ARG A 39 2.87 7.75 -2.11
C ARG A 39 3.66 7.01 -1.03
N LEU A 40 3.29 7.18 0.25
CA LEU A 40 3.92 6.44 1.35
C LEU A 40 3.66 4.93 1.22
N VAL A 41 2.43 4.53 0.96
CA VAL A 41 2.07 3.12 0.76
C VAL A 41 2.85 2.53 -0.40
N ASP A 42 2.92 3.23 -1.54
CA ASP A 42 3.69 2.78 -2.71
C ASP A 42 5.19 2.64 -2.41
N LYS A 43 5.76 3.56 -1.61
CA LYS A 43 7.15 3.48 -1.16
C LYS A 43 7.41 2.17 -0.40
N TYR A 44 6.57 1.87 0.60
CA TYR A 44 6.76 0.68 1.44
C TYR A 44 6.33 -0.61 0.74
N ALA A 45 5.38 -0.56 -0.19
CA ALA A 45 5.04 -1.69 -1.06
C ALA A 45 6.25 -2.15 -1.90
N ARG A 46 6.94 -1.19 -2.51
CA ARG A 46 8.18 -1.47 -3.25
C ARG A 46 9.31 -1.94 -2.33
N LEU A 47 9.51 -1.28 -1.18
CA LEU A 47 10.58 -1.63 -0.24
C LEU A 47 10.44 -3.06 0.28
N TYR A 48 9.22 -3.52 0.51
CA TYR A 48 8.92 -4.82 1.09
C TYR A 48 8.48 -5.87 0.07
N ASP A 49 8.55 -5.55 -1.22
CA ASP A 49 8.16 -6.46 -2.32
C ASP A 49 6.80 -7.13 -2.07
N MET A 50 5.78 -6.29 -1.88
CA MET A 50 4.39 -6.73 -1.70
C MET A 50 3.40 -5.79 -2.39
N PRO A 51 2.18 -6.26 -2.73
CA PRO A 51 1.19 -5.42 -3.39
C PRO A 51 0.77 -4.23 -2.53
N ALA A 52 0.76 -3.01 -3.11
CA ALA A 52 0.24 -1.82 -2.43
C ALA A 52 -1.22 -2.00 -1.97
N SER A 53 -2.02 -2.75 -2.73
CA SER A 53 -3.40 -3.10 -2.38
C SER A 53 -3.51 -3.89 -1.07
N LEU A 54 -2.51 -4.72 -0.74
CA LEU A 54 -2.47 -5.44 0.54
C LEU A 54 -2.26 -4.47 1.71
N ILE A 55 -1.35 -3.50 1.58
CA ILE A 55 -1.10 -2.49 2.61
C ILE A 55 -2.36 -1.64 2.80
N HIS A 56 -2.95 -1.13 1.71
CA HIS A 56 -4.19 -0.37 1.75
C HIS A 56 -5.31 -1.13 2.47
N ARG A 57 -5.46 -2.41 2.18
CA ARG A 57 -6.46 -3.27 2.80
C ARG A 57 -6.29 -3.39 4.31
N VAL A 58 -5.04 -3.51 4.78
CA VAL A 58 -4.76 -3.56 6.23
C VAL A 58 -5.04 -2.19 6.86
N ILE A 59 -4.55 -1.08 6.28
CA ILE A 59 -4.77 0.27 6.79
C ILE A 59 -6.27 0.58 6.90
N GLN A 60 -7.04 0.29 5.85
CA GLN A 60 -8.49 0.51 5.86
C GLN A 60 -9.18 -0.27 6.96
N ARG A 61 -8.81 -1.54 7.14
CA ARG A 61 -9.38 -2.40 8.18
C ARG A 61 -9.03 -1.96 9.59
N GLU A 62 -7.78 -1.54 9.83
CA GLU A 62 -7.25 -1.32 11.16
C GLU A 62 -7.54 0.09 11.70
N SER A 63 -7.53 1.12 10.85
CA SER A 63 -7.67 2.52 11.27
C SER A 63 -8.49 3.40 10.33
N ASP A 64 -8.92 2.89 9.20
CA ASP A 64 -9.51 3.68 8.11
C ASP A 64 -8.66 4.92 7.77
N TYR A 65 -7.34 4.71 7.63
CA TYR A 65 -6.33 5.75 7.32
C TYR A 65 -6.10 6.79 8.43
N ASN A 66 -6.51 6.53 9.65
CA ASN A 66 -6.20 7.41 10.79
C ASN A 66 -4.84 7.06 11.39
N ALA A 67 -3.79 7.84 11.06
CA ALA A 67 -2.45 7.64 11.60
C ALA A 67 -2.38 7.80 13.13
N ALA A 68 -3.24 8.65 13.71
CA ALA A 68 -3.30 8.90 15.16
C ALA A 68 -4.18 7.89 15.91
N ALA A 69 -4.70 6.86 15.24
CA ALA A 69 -5.58 5.88 15.88
C ALA A 69 -4.87 5.13 17.02
N ARG A 70 -5.59 5.00 18.13
CA ARG A 70 -5.20 4.15 19.26
C ARG A 70 -6.39 3.30 19.68
N ASN A 71 -6.20 1.99 19.72
CA ASN A 71 -7.21 1.05 20.20
C ASN A 71 -6.56 0.11 21.23
N GLY A 72 -6.74 0.42 22.49
CA GLY A 72 -6.05 -0.27 23.59
C GLY A 72 -4.53 -0.20 23.43
N PRO A 73 -3.84 -1.35 23.32
CA PRO A 73 -2.37 -1.40 23.20
C PRO A 73 -1.86 -1.21 21.76
N TYR A 74 -2.76 -0.98 20.77
CA TYR A 74 -2.42 -0.89 19.35
C TYR A 74 -2.29 0.56 18.90
N TYR A 75 -1.34 0.85 17.99
CA TYR A 75 -0.96 2.18 17.57
C TYR A 75 -0.98 2.35 16.05
N GLY A 76 -1.55 3.48 15.60
CA GLY A 76 -1.36 4.07 14.30
C GLY A 76 -2.09 3.38 13.14
N LEU A 77 -1.66 3.68 11.93
CA LEU A 77 -2.31 3.27 10.68
C LEU A 77 -2.65 1.79 10.58
N MET A 78 -1.73 0.93 11.00
CA MET A 78 -1.86 -0.52 10.87
C MET A 78 -2.06 -1.19 12.23
N GLN A 79 -2.33 -0.43 13.30
CA GLN A 79 -2.63 -0.93 14.65
C GLN A 79 -1.61 -1.97 15.14
N ILE A 80 -0.32 -1.58 15.15
CA ILE A 80 0.75 -2.44 15.62
C ILE A 80 0.96 -2.34 17.12
N LEU A 81 1.30 -3.46 17.78
CA LEU A 81 1.78 -3.47 19.15
C LEU A 81 3.21 -2.93 19.20
N PRO A 82 3.57 -2.08 20.21
CA PRO A 82 4.95 -1.62 20.39
C PRO A 82 5.96 -2.77 20.48
N GLN A 83 5.63 -3.87 21.16
CA GLN A 83 6.47 -5.05 21.24
C GLN A 83 6.71 -5.70 19.88
N THR A 84 5.68 -5.78 19.03
CA THR A 84 5.82 -6.29 17.65
C THR A 84 6.70 -5.35 16.82
N ALA A 85 6.51 -4.04 16.95
CA ALA A 85 7.36 -3.06 16.29
C ALA A 85 8.83 -3.18 16.74
N GLN A 86 9.08 -3.40 18.02
CA GLN A 86 10.43 -3.65 18.57
C GLN A 86 11.06 -4.91 17.94
N THR A 87 10.31 -6.00 17.79
CA THR A 87 10.77 -7.20 17.07
C THR A 87 11.17 -6.87 15.63
N MET A 88 10.49 -5.92 14.99
CA MET A 88 10.82 -5.43 13.64
C MET A 88 11.98 -4.42 13.62
N GLY A 89 12.57 -4.09 14.78
CA GLY A 89 13.73 -3.20 14.92
C GLY A 89 13.38 -1.76 15.35
N PHE A 90 12.15 -1.49 15.77
CA PHE A 90 11.76 -0.20 16.35
C PHE A 90 12.41 0.04 17.70
N LYS A 91 12.92 1.27 17.96
CA LYS A 91 13.62 1.62 19.22
C LYS A 91 13.11 2.93 19.86
N GLY A 92 12.07 3.55 19.28
CA GLY A 92 11.51 4.80 19.80
C GLY A 92 10.45 4.58 20.88
N PRO A 93 9.93 5.68 21.48
CA PRO A 93 8.75 5.63 22.32
C PRO A 93 7.52 5.21 21.52
N ALA A 94 6.57 4.52 22.17
CA ALA A 94 5.38 4.00 21.49
C ALA A 94 4.56 5.07 20.77
N SER A 95 4.60 6.33 21.24
CA SER A 95 3.95 7.48 20.59
C SER A 95 4.42 7.72 19.15
N ASP A 96 5.67 7.38 18.81
CA ASP A 96 6.21 7.57 17.47
C ASP A 96 5.55 6.63 16.45
N LEU A 97 4.90 5.56 16.91
CA LEU A 97 4.08 4.69 16.06
C LEU A 97 2.76 5.34 15.60
N LEU A 98 2.44 6.53 16.09
CA LEU A 98 1.32 7.36 15.59
C LEU A 98 1.73 8.23 14.38
N ASP A 99 3.03 8.29 14.04
CA ASP A 99 3.49 8.84 12.79
C ASP A 99 3.25 7.84 11.64
N ALA A 100 2.69 8.32 10.54
CA ALA A 100 2.26 7.46 9.42
C ALA A 100 3.44 6.69 8.81
N GLU A 101 4.58 7.36 8.59
CA GLU A 101 5.73 6.74 7.98
C GLU A 101 6.42 5.74 8.91
N THR A 102 6.57 6.11 10.18
CA THR A 102 7.11 5.22 11.23
C THR A 102 6.25 3.95 11.35
N ASN A 103 4.93 4.10 11.36
CA ASN A 103 4.01 2.96 11.43
C ASN A 103 4.17 2.04 10.22
N LEU A 104 4.13 2.59 8.99
CA LEU A 104 4.32 1.83 7.76
C LEU A 104 5.66 1.11 7.71
N LYS A 105 6.73 1.74 8.22
CA LYS A 105 8.06 1.14 8.28
C LYS A 105 8.07 -0.16 9.08
N TYR A 106 7.50 -0.18 10.26
CA TYR A 106 7.59 -1.34 11.15
C TYR A 106 6.41 -2.30 11.02
N ALA A 107 5.20 -1.79 10.92
CA ALA A 107 4.02 -2.61 10.66
C ALA A 107 4.01 -3.20 9.25
N GLY A 108 4.51 -2.45 8.26
CA GLY A 108 4.71 -2.95 6.90
C GLY A 108 5.73 -4.09 6.85
N LYS A 109 6.83 -3.97 7.60
CA LYS A 109 7.81 -5.06 7.73
C LYS A 109 7.19 -6.32 8.37
N TYR A 110 6.36 -6.15 9.39
CA TYR A 110 5.61 -7.26 9.98
C TYR A 110 4.61 -7.86 8.99
N LEU A 111 3.88 -7.03 8.22
CA LEU A 111 2.98 -7.51 7.17
C LEU A 111 3.72 -8.26 6.06
N ARG A 112 4.95 -7.85 5.72
CA ARG A 112 5.80 -8.60 4.78
C ARG A 112 6.03 -10.04 5.23
N GLY A 113 6.29 -10.25 6.52
CA GLY A 113 6.42 -11.61 7.07
C GLY A 113 5.14 -12.44 6.86
N ALA A 114 3.98 -11.84 7.12
CA ALA A 114 2.68 -12.47 6.85
C ALA A 114 2.48 -12.76 5.35
N TRP A 115 2.91 -11.84 4.48
CA TRP A 115 2.84 -11.99 3.02
C TRP A 115 3.70 -13.16 2.52
N LEU A 116 4.93 -13.31 3.01
CA LEU A 116 5.80 -14.43 2.67
C LEU A 116 5.18 -15.80 2.99
N LEU A 117 4.40 -15.87 4.08
CA LEU A 117 3.71 -17.11 4.49
C LEU A 117 2.39 -17.36 3.76
N SER A 118 1.89 -16.38 3.02
CA SER A 118 0.55 -16.40 2.42
C SER A 118 0.46 -17.11 1.07
N HIS A 119 1.61 -17.42 0.44
CA HIS A 119 1.68 -17.97 -0.93
C HIS A 119 0.91 -17.11 -1.96
N GLY A 120 1.05 -15.79 -1.87
CA GLY A 120 0.41 -14.84 -2.78
C GLY A 120 -1.06 -14.53 -2.48
N SER A 121 -1.63 -15.07 -1.40
CA SER A 121 -3.01 -14.79 -1.00
C SER A 121 -3.10 -13.61 -0.03
N GLN A 122 -3.70 -12.51 -0.46
CA GLN A 122 -3.92 -11.36 0.41
C GLN A 122 -4.81 -11.69 1.62
N ASP A 123 -5.83 -12.54 1.45
CA ASP A 123 -6.70 -12.98 2.55
C ASP A 123 -5.91 -13.70 3.64
N LYS A 124 -5.02 -14.60 3.23
CA LYS A 124 -4.13 -15.30 4.17
C LYS A 124 -3.15 -14.34 4.83
N ALA A 125 -2.58 -13.38 4.10
CA ALA A 125 -1.67 -12.38 4.66
C ALA A 125 -2.35 -11.51 5.72
N VAL A 126 -3.56 -11.01 5.44
CA VAL A 126 -4.38 -10.26 6.41
C VAL A 126 -4.71 -11.11 7.64
N SER A 127 -5.08 -12.36 7.43
CA SER A 127 -5.36 -13.29 8.54
C SER A 127 -4.12 -13.53 9.42
N TRP A 128 -2.94 -13.77 8.82
CA TRP A 128 -1.68 -13.92 9.55
C TRP A 128 -1.28 -12.65 10.28
N TYR A 129 -1.42 -11.49 9.65
CA TYR A 129 -1.15 -10.20 10.28
C TYR A 129 -1.97 -10.02 11.56
N ALA A 130 -3.27 -10.32 11.50
CA ALA A 130 -4.20 -10.10 12.62
C ALA A 130 -3.99 -11.05 13.81
N ARG A 131 -3.69 -12.33 13.55
CA ARG A 131 -3.60 -13.34 14.61
C ARG A 131 -2.18 -13.68 15.05
N GLY A 132 -1.17 -13.14 14.33
CA GLY A 132 0.22 -13.51 14.52
C GLY A 132 0.60 -14.79 13.75
N TYR A 133 1.88 -14.88 13.39
CA TYR A 133 2.38 -15.96 12.54
C TYR A 133 3.68 -16.60 13.06
N TYR A 134 4.08 -16.35 14.29
CA TYR A 134 5.33 -16.87 14.87
C TYR A 134 5.44 -18.40 14.74
N TYR A 135 4.42 -19.12 15.18
CA TYR A 135 4.47 -20.60 15.16
C TYR A 135 4.47 -21.16 13.74
N GLU A 136 3.78 -20.52 12.81
CA GLU A 136 3.80 -20.91 11.40
C GLU A 136 5.15 -20.64 10.75
N ALA A 137 5.74 -19.48 11.01
CA ALA A 137 7.09 -19.15 10.56
C ALA A 137 8.13 -20.13 11.14
N LYS A 138 8.01 -20.47 12.43
CA LYS A 138 8.86 -21.46 13.09
C LYS A 138 8.72 -22.85 12.45
N ARG A 139 7.50 -23.31 12.23
CA ARG A 139 7.21 -24.61 11.59
C ARG A 139 7.81 -24.72 10.19
N ARG A 140 7.88 -23.59 9.45
CA ARG A 140 8.46 -23.52 8.11
C ARG A 140 9.93 -23.15 8.08
N ASN A 141 10.59 -23.00 9.23
CA ASN A 141 11.97 -22.50 9.35
C ASN A 141 12.18 -21.11 8.71
N MET A 142 11.19 -20.23 8.78
CA MET A 142 11.17 -18.91 8.16
C MET A 142 11.22 -17.76 9.20
N LEU A 143 11.65 -18.00 10.43
CA LEU A 143 11.71 -16.95 11.46
C LEU A 143 12.63 -15.80 11.06
N LYS A 144 13.76 -16.09 10.42
CA LYS A 144 14.72 -15.09 9.97
C LYS A 144 14.20 -14.31 8.76
N GLU A 145 13.68 -14.99 7.74
CA GLU A 145 13.11 -14.38 6.54
C GLU A 145 11.92 -13.50 6.83
N THR A 146 11.12 -13.87 7.84
CA THR A 146 9.97 -13.07 8.28
C THR A 146 10.34 -11.94 9.24
N GLY A 147 11.62 -11.85 9.65
CA GLY A 147 12.11 -10.81 10.55
C GLY A 147 11.71 -10.99 12.02
N LEU A 148 11.20 -12.17 12.41
CA LEU A 148 10.80 -12.47 13.78
C LEU A 148 11.99 -12.80 14.70
N VAL A 149 13.13 -13.12 14.11
CA VAL A 149 14.43 -13.24 14.77
C VAL A 149 15.51 -12.60 13.92
N SER A 150 16.57 -12.08 14.54
CA SER A 150 17.76 -11.50 13.89
C SER A 150 18.81 -12.56 13.52
#